data_7c93edb329c1057b4bb84c33e148fb0c
#
_entry.id   7c93edb329c1057b4bb84c33e148fb0c
#
_cell.length_a   1.000
_cell.length_b   1.000
_cell.length_c   1.000
_cell.angle_alpha   90.00
_cell.angle_beta   90.00
_cell.angle_gamma   90.00
#
_symmetry.space_group_name_H-M   'P 1'
#
loop_
_entity.id
_entity.type
_entity.pdbx_description
1 polymer ?
#
loop_
_entity_poly.entity_id
_entity_poly.type
_entity_poly.pdbx_seq_one_letter_code
_entity_poly.pdbx_strand_id
1 'polypeptide(L)'
;MKNRLIISLLFALGLSFTACEDNKGEYLSEYSTVLYFKNSGEVPLTLYKTGEDTEYQQVVNKAGSDLGSIAEVGIEVWSDEALTAYNTQSGTRYVKLPANCYQILDDRLNFDAKDQYKMVNIVFRTDLIYDLSADVDYVLPISLAGSKDSINAEKNSMLLIPSVMIPSIYFDQTGFVSNIFTDEGEEQARFTLPVTMPMVNKWTFDCTVEVDPSLLDEYNTGNETDHALLPENAYTLSGDGIVPFTPEYSLKDMEINVDRTKLVYGNYVLPLRLTGCTQQGFVIDAEKNTCLYGISYVPDKSKLKDVALTVNMLSSNAVEPSEGSLANLLDGDVETYFHSAWSVAVEGYHYVEVALPAESSALSFTYTTRSSNGNAAPAEIIIEGSMDGVSFSKIGTLDSGLPTGGKETYESQVMVGKPFKIVRFTVTKNATGANYFVWSEFSMKVF
;
A
#
# COMPACT_ATOMS: atom_id res chain seq x y z
N MET A 1 7.59 -79.92 34.49
CA MET A 1 8.49 -79.08 33.70
C MET A 1 7.92 -77.63 33.57
N LYS A 2 7.73 -76.93 34.66
CA LYS A 2 7.20 -75.51 34.60
C LYS A 2 7.90 -74.54 35.58
N ASN A 3 8.97 -74.97 36.26
CA ASN A 3 9.63 -74.09 37.28
C ASN A 3 11.09 -73.79 37.02
N ARG A 4 11.60 -73.94 35.78
CA ARG A 4 12.98 -73.56 35.39
C ARG A 4 13.12 -72.37 34.46
N LEU A 5 11.99 -71.69 34.04
CA LEU A 5 12.01 -70.58 33.11
C LEU A 5 11.83 -69.21 33.79
N ILE A 6 11.55 -69.15 35.11
CA ILE A 6 11.30 -67.88 35.80
C ILE A 6 12.54 -67.31 36.50
N ILE A 7 13.59 -68.14 36.72
CA ILE A 7 14.83 -67.69 37.40
C ILE A 7 15.83 -67.06 36.44
N SER A 8 15.76 -67.36 35.11
CA SER A 8 16.67 -66.76 34.13
C SER A 8 16.23 -65.37 33.63
N LEU A 9 15.00 -64.94 33.93
CA LEU A 9 14.48 -63.61 33.50
C LEU A 9 14.71 -62.52 34.56
N LEU A 10 15.00 -62.89 35.82
CA LEU A 10 15.28 -61.96 36.90
C LEU A 10 16.75 -61.54 37.03
N PHE A 11 17.68 -62.21 36.32
CA PHE A 11 19.10 -61.85 36.33
C PHE A 11 19.53 -60.97 35.13
N ALA A 12 18.66 -60.79 34.14
CA ALA A 12 18.92 -59.91 33.01
C ALA A 12 18.39 -58.46 33.17
N LEU A 13 17.66 -58.18 34.28
CA LEU A 13 17.14 -56.85 34.57
C LEU A 13 17.96 -56.05 35.57
N GLY A 14 19.10 -56.58 36.01
CA GLY A 14 19.92 -55.99 37.07
C GLY A 14 21.22 -55.30 36.59
N LEU A 15 21.45 -55.18 35.26
CA LEU A 15 22.73 -54.66 34.73
C LEU A 15 22.59 -53.48 33.72
N SER A 16 21.49 -52.73 33.77
CA SER A 16 21.32 -51.56 32.90
C SER A 16 21.17 -50.22 33.65
N PHE A 17 21.72 -50.12 34.87
CA PHE A 17 21.73 -48.84 35.59
C PHE A 17 23.16 -48.38 35.98
N THR A 18 24.10 -48.53 35.10
CA THR A 18 25.38 -47.83 35.27
C THR A 18 25.94 -47.43 33.92
N ALA A 19 25.50 -46.30 33.41
CA ALA A 19 26.24 -45.39 32.53
C ALA A 19 25.34 -44.27 32.04
N CYS A 20 25.02 -43.35 32.88
CA CYS A 20 24.94 -41.96 32.53
C CYS A 20 25.67 -41.26 33.68
N GLU A 21 26.96 -41.16 33.60
CA GLU A 21 27.63 -40.05 34.23
C GLU A 21 27.07 -38.81 33.59
N ASP A 22 26.24 -38.14 34.38
CA ASP A 22 25.58 -36.90 33.98
C ASP A 22 26.66 -35.80 33.97
N ASN A 23 27.34 -35.60 32.85
CA ASN A 23 28.26 -34.48 32.61
C ASN A 23 27.53 -33.12 32.65
N LYS A 24 26.26 -33.10 33.07
CA LYS A 24 25.45 -31.87 33.27
C LYS A 24 26.14 -30.87 34.17
N GLY A 25 26.80 -31.33 35.25
CA GLY A 25 27.47 -30.44 36.20
C GLY A 25 28.65 -29.67 35.59
N GLU A 26 29.43 -30.31 34.75
CA GLU A 26 30.60 -29.72 34.09
C GLU A 26 30.15 -28.81 32.94
N TYR A 27 29.20 -29.26 32.11
CA TYR A 27 28.62 -28.48 31.02
C TYR A 27 27.77 -27.28 31.50
N LEU A 28 27.03 -27.45 32.60
CA LEU A 28 26.26 -26.37 33.20
C LEU A 28 27.11 -25.32 33.91
N SER A 29 28.31 -25.67 34.36
CA SER A 29 29.24 -24.69 34.96
C SER A 29 29.91 -23.79 33.92
N GLU A 30 30.17 -24.30 32.69
CA GLU A 30 30.76 -23.53 31.60
C GLU A 30 29.81 -22.47 31.06
N TYR A 31 28.49 -22.76 31.08
CA TYR A 31 27.43 -21.85 30.61
C TYR A 31 26.51 -21.38 31.74
N SER A 32 27.05 -21.22 32.94
CA SER A 32 26.30 -20.72 34.09
C SER A 32 25.67 -19.37 33.84
N THR A 33 26.38 -18.47 33.18
CA THR A 33 25.92 -17.16 32.72
C THR A 33 26.46 -16.90 31.30
N VAL A 34 25.55 -16.53 30.41
CA VAL A 34 25.87 -16.18 29.00
C VAL A 34 25.26 -14.82 28.66
N LEU A 35 26.12 -13.92 28.22
CA LEU A 35 25.74 -12.57 27.80
C LEU A 35 25.70 -12.45 26.28
N TYR A 36 24.71 -11.76 25.76
CA TYR A 36 24.55 -11.57 24.30
C TYR A 36 23.64 -10.41 23.94
N PHE A 37 23.85 -9.80 22.77
CA PHE A 37 22.93 -8.84 22.19
C PHE A 37 21.62 -9.52 21.74
N LYS A 38 20.49 -8.92 22.04
CA LYS A 38 19.18 -9.39 21.56
C LYS A 38 19.14 -9.37 20.02
N ASN A 39 19.57 -8.26 19.41
CA ASN A 39 19.81 -8.14 17.98
C ASN A 39 21.32 -8.13 17.74
N SER A 40 21.81 -8.79 16.70
CA SER A 40 23.21 -8.90 16.36
C SER A 40 23.43 -8.85 14.86
N GLY A 41 24.67 -8.68 14.41
CA GLY A 41 25.00 -8.52 12.99
C GLY A 41 24.71 -7.11 12.48
N GLU A 42 24.35 -6.98 11.21
CA GLU A 42 24.03 -5.69 10.58
C GLU A 42 22.64 -5.21 10.97
N VAL A 43 22.56 -3.98 11.47
CA VAL A 43 21.32 -3.36 11.94
C VAL A 43 21.16 -2.00 11.26
N PRO A 44 20.39 -1.90 10.16
CA PRO A 44 20.06 -0.63 9.54
C PRO A 44 19.21 0.23 10.49
N LEU A 45 19.54 1.51 10.60
CA LEU A 45 18.81 2.48 11.41
C LEU A 45 18.38 3.66 10.54
N THR A 46 17.07 3.88 10.46
CA THR A 46 16.53 5.11 9.87
C THR A 46 16.40 6.16 10.97
N LEU A 47 17.13 7.25 10.83
CA LEU A 47 17.15 8.40 11.73
C LEU A 47 16.67 9.64 10.98
N TYR A 48 16.27 10.68 11.72
CA TYR A 48 15.73 11.88 11.11
C TYR A 48 16.46 13.13 11.60
N LYS A 49 16.81 14.02 10.65
CA LYS A 49 17.39 15.32 10.92
C LYS A 49 16.31 16.30 11.41
N THR A 50 16.16 16.39 12.71
CA THR A 50 15.13 17.22 13.36
C THR A 50 15.71 18.40 14.15
N GLY A 51 17.03 18.55 14.17
CA GLY A 51 17.74 19.46 15.06
C GLY A 51 17.96 18.90 16.47
N GLU A 52 17.49 17.67 16.72
CA GLU A 52 17.65 16.97 18.00
C GLU A 52 18.42 15.66 17.78
N ASP A 53 19.22 15.28 18.78
CA ASP A 53 19.89 13.99 18.80
C ASP A 53 18.87 12.85 18.99
N THR A 54 19.15 11.69 18.41
CA THR A 54 18.29 10.51 18.52
C THR A 54 18.91 9.45 19.42
N GLU A 55 18.17 9.04 20.46
CA GLU A 55 18.55 7.91 21.31
C GLU A 55 18.13 6.58 20.70
N TYR A 56 19.06 5.63 20.64
CA TYR A 56 18.84 4.24 20.25
C TYR A 56 19.15 3.32 21.42
N GLN A 57 18.27 2.36 21.68
CA GLN A 57 18.40 1.40 22.78
C GLN A 57 18.62 0.00 22.29
N GLN A 58 19.70 -0.63 22.73
CA GLN A 58 20.02 -2.01 22.44
C GLN A 58 19.96 -2.86 23.70
N VAL A 59 19.27 -3.99 23.63
CA VAL A 59 19.16 -4.94 24.76
C VAL A 59 20.31 -5.91 24.77
N VAL A 60 20.96 -6.04 25.93
CA VAL A 60 21.89 -7.13 26.26
C VAL A 60 21.19 -8.06 27.24
N ASN A 61 21.11 -9.33 26.89
CA ASN A 61 20.49 -10.37 27.71
C ASN A 61 21.50 -11.10 28.57
N LYS A 62 21.08 -11.51 29.75
CA LYS A 62 21.75 -12.47 30.63
C LYS A 62 20.93 -13.77 30.62
N ALA A 63 21.55 -14.86 30.19
CA ALA A 63 20.98 -16.20 30.15
C ALA A 63 21.98 -17.21 30.74
N GLY A 64 21.63 -18.47 30.68
CA GLY A 64 22.46 -19.56 31.19
C GLY A 64 21.75 -20.43 32.22
N SER A 65 22.47 -21.33 32.87
CA SER A 65 21.92 -22.26 33.86
C SER A 65 21.73 -21.63 35.25
N ASP A 66 22.48 -20.54 35.54
CA ASP A 66 22.36 -19.78 36.78
C ASP A 66 21.90 -18.33 36.51
N LEU A 67 20.60 -18.12 36.43
CA LEU A 67 20.01 -16.81 36.25
C LEU A 67 20.15 -15.90 37.50
N GLY A 68 20.47 -16.49 38.66
CA GLY A 68 20.66 -15.76 39.92
C GLY A 68 22.05 -15.19 40.12
N SER A 69 22.99 -15.46 39.21
CA SER A 69 24.33 -14.90 39.28
C SER A 69 24.36 -13.41 38.94
N ILE A 70 25.34 -12.69 39.49
CA ILE A 70 25.71 -11.36 39.05
C ILE A 70 26.61 -11.45 37.82
N ALA A 71 26.54 -10.48 36.91
CA ALA A 71 27.40 -10.45 35.73
C ALA A 71 27.80 -9.02 35.38
N GLU A 72 28.93 -8.89 34.67
CA GLU A 72 29.43 -7.59 34.19
C GLU A 72 29.94 -7.76 32.74
N VAL A 73 29.65 -6.75 31.88
CA VAL A 73 30.18 -6.73 30.52
C VAL A 73 30.38 -5.30 30.04
N GLY A 74 31.45 -5.04 29.30
CA GLY A 74 31.71 -3.79 28.62
C GLY A 74 31.18 -3.78 27.19
N ILE A 75 30.99 -2.59 26.68
CA ILE A 75 30.64 -2.30 25.28
C ILE A 75 31.86 -1.63 24.64
N GLU A 76 32.41 -2.23 23.62
CA GLU A 76 33.60 -1.73 22.93
C GLU A 76 33.27 -1.44 21.46
N VAL A 77 33.77 -0.28 20.96
CA VAL A 77 33.78 0.02 19.53
C VAL A 77 34.96 -0.71 18.87
N TRP A 78 34.71 -1.33 17.74
CA TRP A 78 35.76 -2.05 17.02
C TRP A 78 36.92 -1.17 16.61
N SER A 79 38.10 -1.76 16.58
CA SER A 79 39.28 -1.13 15.98
C SER A 79 39.11 -1.04 14.45
N ASP A 80 39.95 -0.22 13.80
CA ASP A 80 39.92 -0.07 12.33
C ASP A 80 40.36 -1.37 11.64
N GLU A 81 41.28 -2.12 12.28
CA GLU A 81 41.72 -3.42 11.79
C GLU A 81 40.59 -4.45 11.84
N ALA A 82 39.80 -4.47 12.92
CA ALA A 82 38.65 -5.38 13.05
C ALA A 82 37.60 -5.11 11.98
N LEU A 83 37.28 -3.85 11.73
CA LEU A 83 36.32 -3.47 10.67
C LEU A 83 36.87 -3.79 9.27
N THR A 84 38.18 -3.60 9.04
CA THR A 84 38.83 -3.96 7.78
C THR A 84 38.79 -5.47 7.53
N ALA A 85 39.02 -6.29 8.57
CA ALA A 85 38.90 -7.74 8.47
C ALA A 85 37.47 -8.17 8.16
N TYR A 86 36.46 -7.56 8.80
CA TYR A 86 35.06 -7.79 8.52
C TYR A 86 34.69 -7.44 7.06
N ASN A 87 35.08 -6.27 6.60
CA ASN A 87 34.83 -5.81 5.21
C ASN A 87 35.42 -6.80 4.19
N THR A 88 36.64 -7.32 4.46
CA THR A 88 37.29 -8.29 3.59
C THR A 88 36.52 -9.61 3.55
N GLN A 89 36.05 -10.08 4.70
CA GLN A 89 35.30 -11.33 4.81
C GLN A 89 33.89 -11.23 4.20
N SER A 90 33.19 -10.11 4.40
CA SER A 90 31.82 -9.92 3.99
C SER A 90 31.65 -9.28 2.60
N GLY A 91 32.75 -8.81 1.99
CA GLY A 91 32.73 -8.11 0.71
C GLY A 91 32.13 -6.70 0.77
N THR A 92 32.09 -6.11 1.97
CA THR A 92 31.57 -4.76 2.22
C THR A 92 32.68 -3.70 2.18
N ARG A 93 32.29 -2.41 2.25
CA ARG A 93 33.22 -1.26 2.27
C ARG A 93 32.85 -0.26 3.35
N TYR A 94 32.37 -0.75 4.47
CA TYR A 94 31.97 0.10 5.58
C TYR A 94 33.12 0.96 6.11
N VAL A 95 32.78 2.19 6.46
CA VAL A 95 33.67 3.13 7.14
C VAL A 95 33.13 3.38 8.56
N LYS A 96 34.04 3.40 9.53
CA LYS A 96 33.63 3.64 10.90
C LYS A 96 33.02 5.03 11.06
N LEU A 97 31.86 5.11 11.70
CA LEU A 97 31.18 6.38 12.02
C LEU A 97 32.11 7.25 12.87
N PRO A 98 32.34 8.53 12.52
CA PRO A 98 33.20 9.43 13.31
C PRO A 98 32.73 9.56 14.76
N ALA A 99 33.70 9.59 15.70
CA ALA A 99 33.41 9.56 17.13
C ALA A 99 32.58 10.77 17.63
N ASN A 100 32.60 11.88 16.90
CA ASN A 100 31.76 13.04 17.20
C ASN A 100 30.29 12.87 16.76
N CYS A 101 29.96 11.82 16.01
CA CYS A 101 28.60 11.56 15.51
C CYS A 101 27.75 10.72 16.46
N TYR A 102 28.32 10.17 17.51
CA TYR A 102 27.59 9.35 18.48
C TYR A 102 28.16 9.48 19.91
N GLN A 103 27.40 8.96 20.88
CA GLN A 103 27.85 8.77 22.26
C GLN A 103 27.20 7.51 22.83
N ILE A 104 28.02 6.59 23.34
CA ILE A 104 27.56 5.43 24.12
C ILE A 104 27.47 5.89 25.57
N LEU A 105 26.24 5.89 26.14
CA LEU A 105 25.99 6.37 27.50
C LEU A 105 26.35 5.29 28.53
N ASP A 106 26.16 4.01 28.19
CA ASP A 106 26.39 2.86 29.04
C ASP A 106 27.47 1.98 28.41
N ASP A 107 28.74 2.33 28.64
CA ASP A 107 29.88 1.55 28.15
C ASP A 107 30.17 0.30 29.00
N ARG A 108 29.52 0.16 30.17
CA ARG A 108 29.62 -0.97 31.09
C ARG A 108 28.27 -1.30 31.72
N LEU A 109 27.87 -2.56 31.61
CA LEU A 109 26.63 -3.09 32.17
C LEU A 109 26.90 -4.00 33.36
N ASN A 110 26.26 -3.73 34.50
CA ASN A 110 26.32 -4.52 35.71
C ASN A 110 24.96 -5.19 35.94
N PHE A 111 24.90 -6.51 35.90
CA PHE A 111 23.70 -7.31 36.11
C PHE A 111 23.63 -7.79 37.55
N ASP A 112 22.58 -7.43 38.26
CA ASP A 112 22.24 -8.05 39.53
C ASP A 112 21.58 -9.43 39.35
N ALA A 113 21.42 -10.18 40.46
CA ALA A 113 20.84 -11.50 40.47
C ALA A 113 19.44 -11.58 39.80
N LYS A 114 18.67 -10.50 39.86
CA LYS A 114 17.31 -10.43 39.29
C LYS A 114 17.26 -9.92 37.86
N ASP A 115 18.34 -9.35 37.36
CA ASP A 115 18.38 -8.80 36.03
C ASP A 115 18.49 -9.90 34.99
N GLN A 116 17.57 -9.90 34.03
CA GLN A 116 17.61 -10.78 32.86
C GLN A 116 18.11 -10.07 31.62
N TYR A 117 18.00 -8.74 31.60
CA TYR A 117 18.53 -7.88 30.53
C TYR A 117 18.91 -6.50 31.05
N LYS A 118 19.74 -5.83 30.31
CA LYS A 118 20.08 -4.39 30.46
C LYS A 118 20.02 -3.71 29.09
N MET A 119 19.88 -2.40 29.10
CA MET A 119 19.92 -1.60 27.88
C MET A 119 21.24 -0.89 27.76
N VAL A 120 21.77 -0.83 26.54
CA VAL A 120 22.81 0.09 26.11
C VAL A 120 22.13 1.25 25.43
N ASN A 121 22.31 2.46 25.94
CA ASN A 121 21.79 3.67 25.34
C ASN A 121 22.87 4.34 24.49
N ILE A 122 22.58 4.56 23.22
CA ILE A 122 23.47 5.18 22.24
C ILE A 122 22.76 6.42 21.67
N VAL A 123 23.38 7.56 21.79
CA VAL A 123 22.88 8.82 21.22
C VAL A 123 23.57 9.02 19.87
N PHE A 124 22.79 9.21 18.81
CA PHE A 124 23.23 9.58 17.47
C PHE A 124 22.98 11.07 17.24
N ARG A 125 24.02 11.80 16.85
CA ARG A 125 23.97 13.22 16.48
C ARG A 125 23.57 13.33 15.02
N THR A 126 22.26 13.35 14.77
CA THR A 126 21.69 13.21 13.43
C THR A 126 22.13 14.31 12.46
N ASP A 127 22.29 15.55 12.93
CA ASP A 127 22.77 16.63 12.07
C ASP A 127 24.19 16.37 11.57
N LEU A 128 25.09 15.90 12.45
CA LEU A 128 26.48 15.59 12.07
C LEU A 128 26.56 14.38 11.13
N ILE A 129 25.71 13.38 11.33
CA ILE A 129 25.66 12.21 10.44
C ILE A 129 25.13 12.60 9.07
N TYR A 130 24.10 13.43 9.01
CA TYR A 130 23.53 13.93 7.75
C TYR A 130 24.53 14.70 6.89
N ASP A 131 25.45 15.44 7.53
CA ASP A 131 26.47 16.23 6.85
C ASP A 131 27.68 15.38 6.37
N LEU A 132 27.69 14.07 6.63
CA LEU A 132 28.69 13.14 6.08
C LEU A 132 28.42 12.85 4.60
N SER A 133 29.43 12.28 3.93
CA SER A 133 29.29 11.90 2.50
C SER A 133 28.24 10.83 2.31
N ALA A 134 27.26 11.07 1.42
CA ALA A 134 26.23 10.13 1.08
C ALA A 134 26.72 8.89 0.28
N ASP A 135 27.93 8.98 -0.31
CA ASP A 135 28.53 7.89 -1.10
C ASP A 135 29.28 6.87 -0.22
N VAL A 136 29.24 7.04 1.11
CA VAL A 136 29.99 6.22 2.08
C VAL A 136 29.02 5.56 3.04
N ASP A 137 29.09 4.25 3.16
CA ASP A 137 28.34 3.47 4.11
C ASP A 137 29.01 3.52 5.50
N TYR A 138 28.57 4.45 6.35
CA TYR A 138 29.06 4.58 7.70
C TYR A 138 28.41 3.60 8.65
N VAL A 139 29.22 3.01 9.56
CA VAL A 139 28.74 2.08 10.58
C VAL A 139 29.33 2.38 11.94
N LEU A 140 28.56 2.15 13.00
CA LEU A 140 29.03 2.06 14.37
C LEU A 140 29.13 0.57 14.76
N PRO A 141 30.32 -0.06 14.63
CA PRO A 141 30.52 -1.46 15.00
C PRO A 141 30.83 -1.55 16.48
N ILE A 142 30.03 -2.29 17.25
CA ILE A 142 30.20 -2.51 18.68
C ILE A 142 30.23 -4.00 19.03
N SER A 143 30.89 -4.34 20.11
CA SER A 143 30.96 -5.70 20.67
C SER A 143 30.84 -5.72 22.18
N LEU A 144 30.37 -6.84 22.69
CA LEU A 144 30.46 -7.17 24.11
C LEU A 144 31.89 -7.63 24.41
N ALA A 145 32.52 -7.07 25.46
CA ALA A 145 33.87 -7.39 25.85
C ALA A 145 34.07 -7.29 27.38
N GLY A 146 35.23 -7.78 27.86
CA GLY A 146 35.68 -7.57 29.25
C GLY A 146 34.81 -8.23 30.31
N SER A 147 34.01 -9.24 29.97
CA SER A 147 33.27 -10.07 30.93
C SER A 147 34.13 -11.23 31.45
N LYS A 148 33.86 -11.61 32.70
CA LYS A 148 34.36 -12.88 33.26
C LYS A 148 33.44 -14.05 32.92
N ASP A 149 32.19 -13.74 32.56
CA ASP A 149 31.18 -14.70 32.16
C ASP A 149 31.27 -14.98 30.65
N SER A 150 30.66 -16.06 30.20
CA SER A 150 30.63 -16.41 28.78
C SER A 150 29.87 -15.37 27.96
N ILE A 151 30.44 -15.00 26.82
CA ILE A 151 29.76 -14.17 25.80
C ILE A 151 29.45 -15.08 24.62
N ASN A 152 28.20 -15.06 24.14
CA ASN A 152 27.78 -15.83 22.97
C ASN A 152 28.52 -15.33 21.72
N ALA A 153 29.32 -16.19 21.09
CA ALA A 153 30.20 -15.83 19.97
C ALA A 153 29.40 -15.37 18.70
N GLU A 154 28.18 -15.89 18.51
CA GLU A 154 27.35 -15.54 17.35
C GLU A 154 26.56 -14.26 17.58
N LYS A 155 26.41 -13.79 18.84
CA LYS A 155 25.60 -12.64 19.23
C LYS A 155 26.37 -11.63 20.08
N ASN A 156 27.69 -11.59 19.92
CA ASN A 156 28.57 -10.71 20.69
C ASN A 156 28.78 -9.34 20.02
N SER A 157 28.36 -9.18 18.80
CA SER A 157 28.67 -7.95 18.04
C SER A 157 27.50 -7.50 17.15
N MET A 158 27.50 -6.23 16.82
CA MET A 158 26.57 -5.62 15.89
C MET A 158 27.19 -4.43 15.18
N LEU A 159 26.72 -4.18 13.96
CA LEU A 159 27.06 -3.04 13.13
C LEU A 159 25.81 -2.19 12.97
N LEU A 160 25.74 -1.07 13.67
CA LEU A 160 24.64 -0.09 13.51
C LEU A 160 24.93 0.76 12.28
N ILE A 161 24.03 0.73 11.30
CA ILE A 161 24.18 1.41 10.00
C ILE A 161 23.18 2.58 9.96
N PRO A 162 23.56 3.79 10.45
CA PRO A 162 22.67 4.93 10.51
C PRO A 162 22.51 5.57 9.12
N SER A 163 21.27 5.71 8.67
CA SER A 163 20.85 6.51 7.53
C SER A 163 19.98 7.65 8.02
N VAL A 164 20.39 8.89 7.78
CA VAL A 164 19.66 10.07 8.26
C VAL A 164 18.92 10.74 7.10
N MET A 165 17.62 10.94 7.29
CA MET A 165 16.71 11.55 6.33
C MET A 165 16.14 12.86 6.89
N ILE A 166 15.75 13.78 6.00
CA ILE A 166 14.94 14.94 6.39
C ILE A 166 13.49 14.46 6.54
N PRO A 167 12.79 14.76 7.65
CA PRO A 167 11.38 14.42 7.80
C PRO A 167 10.55 15.08 6.71
N SER A 168 9.77 14.31 5.99
CA SER A 168 8.86 14.80 4.95
C SER A 168 7.40 14.60 5.34
N ILE A 169 6.57 15.61 5.04
CA ILE A 169 5.12 15.54 5.21
C ILE A 169 4.50 15.27 3.84
N TYR A 170 3.51 14.39 3.78
CA TYR A 170 2.90 13.99 2.51
C TYR A 170 1.45 13.53 2.69
N PHE A 171 0.71 13.44 1.58
CA PHE A 171 -0.57 12.78 1.54
C PHE A 171 -0.39 11.26 1.50
N ASP A 172 -1.11 10.54 2.34
CA ASP A 172 -1.12 9.07 2.29
C ASP A 172 -1.83 8.53 1.03
N GLN A 173 -2.75 9.33 0.48
CA GLN A 173 -3.44 9.08 -0.78
C GLN A 173 -3.02 10.14 -1.81
N THR A 174 -2.46 9.71 -2.92
CA THR A 174 -1.98 10.59 -4.01
C THR A 174 -2.61 10.21 -5.35
N GLY A 175 -2.44 11.06 -6.35
CA GLY A 175 -3.03 10.87 -7.67
C GLY A 175 -4.54 11.09 -7.66
N PHE A 176 -5.28 10.33 -8.48
CA PHE A 176 -6.73 10.44 -8.60
C PHE A 176 -7.43 9.47 -7.64
N VAL A 177 -8.10 10.02 -6.63
CA VAL A 177 -8.90 9.27 -5.65
C VAL A 177 -10.37 9.39 -6.02
N SER A 178 -11.04 8.28 -6.34
CA SER A 178 -12.42 8.29 -6.80
C SER A 178 -13.40 8.00 -5.66
N ASN A 179 -14.40 8.88 -5.52
CA ASN A 179 -15.51 8.73 -4.57
C ASN A 179 -16.83 8.88 -5.31
N ILE A 180 -17.78 8.01 -5.01
CA ILE A 180 -19.12 8.04 -5.59
C ILE A 180 -20.12 8.25 -4.46
N PHE A 181 -21.03 9.18 -4.62
CA PHE A 181 -22.19 9.33 -3.74
C PHE A 181 -23.47 9.64 -4.51
N THR A 182 -24.57 9.21 -3.94
CA THR A 182 -25.89 9.36 -4.56
C THR A 182 -26.66 10.51 -3.92
N ASP A 183 -27.80 10.82 -4.49
CA ASP A 183 -28.76 11.78 -3.94
C ASP A 183 -29.67 11.18 -2.84
N GLU A 184 -29.40 9.95 -2.39
CA GLU A 184 -30.02 9.38 -1.19
C GLU A 184 -29.18 9.62 0.06
N GLY A 185 -29.83 9.70 1.23
CA GLY A 185 -29.18 9.90 2.53
C GLY A 185 -28.99 11.38 2.90
N GLU A 186 -27.93 11.68 3.65
CA GLU A 186 -27.66 13.02 4.18
C GLU A 186 -27.25 14.02 3.08
N GLU A 187 -27.63 15.28 3.22
CA GLU A 187 -27.27 16.35 2.28
C GLU A 187 -25.77 16.64 2.26
N GLN A 188 -25.10 16.36 3.36
CA GLN A 188 -23.65 16.52 3.53
C GLN A 188 -22.94 15.19 3.40
N ALA A 189 -22.05 15.07 2.43
CA ALA A 189 -21.13 13.95 2.33
C ALA A 189 -19.78 14.31 2.99
N ARG A 190 -19.24 13.40 3.80
CA ARG A 190 -17.96 13.61 4.49
C ARG A 190 -16.91 12.64 3.96
N PHE A 191 -15.77 13.18 3.66
CA PHE A 191 -14.59 12.45 3.20
C PHE A 191 -13.38 12.84 4.03
N THR A 192 -12.33 12.02 4.00
CA THR A 192 -11.07 12.32 4.67
C THR A 192 -9.91 12.18 3.70
N LEU A 193 -8.92 13.05 3.85
CA LEU A 193 -7.63 12.96 3.18
C LEU A 193 -6.55 12.94 4.27
N PRO A 194 -5.88 11.79 4.47
CA PRO A 194 -4.83 11.69 5.48
C PRO A 194 -3.57 12.44 5.07
N VAL A 195 -3.06 13.29 5.98
CA VAL A 195 -1.73 13.89 5.92
C VAL A 195 -0.85 13.16 6.92
N THR A 196 0.33 12.72 6.51
CA THR A 196 1.18 11.87 7.34
C THR A 196 2.64 12.31 7.35
N MET A 197 3.38 11.82 8.34
CA MET A 197 4.82 11.94 8.47
C MET A 197 5.46 10.58 8.79
N PRO A 198 6.73 10.32 8.42
CA PRO A 198 7.33 8.99 8.46
C PRO A 198 7.81 8.53 9.84
N MET A 199 7.60 9.33 10.89
CA MET A 199 8.11 9.08 12.23
C MET A 199 7.08 9.43 13.31
N VAL A 200 7.31 8.98 14.55
CA VAL A 200 6.49 9.40 15.69
C VAL A 200 6.66 10.89 15.93
N ASN A 201 5.55 11.60 15.92
CA ASN A 201 5.54 13.04 16.12
C ASN A 201 5.83 13.42 17.59
N LYS A 202 6.71 14.37 17.79
CA LYS A 202 7.03 14.96 19.11
C LYS A 202 6.66 16.46 19.21
N TRP A 203 6.21 17.05 18.10
CA TRP A 203 6.02 18.50 17.96
C TRP A 203 4.55 18.86 17.78
N THR A 204 4.25 20.13 18.04
CA THR A 204 2.98 20.77 17.68
C THR A 204 3.26 21.71 16.52
N PHE A 205 2.61 21.48 15.38
CA PHE A 205 2.77 22.28 14.17
C PHE A 205 1.55 22.14 13.25
N ASP A 206 1.45 23.05 12.30
CA ASP A 206 0.38 23.09 11.32
C ASP A 206 0.93 22.78 9.93
N CYS A 207 0.16 22.01 9.14
CA CYS A 207 0.35 21.85 7.71
C CYS A 207 -0.71 22.64 6.96
N THR A 208 -0.34 23.17 5.77
CA THR A 208 -1.26 23.92 4.90
C THR A 208 -1.59 23.14 3.66
N VAL A 209 -2.88 22.94 3.39
CA VAL A 209 -3.42 22.34 2.18
C VAL A 209 -4.23 23.40 1.42
N GLU A 210 -3.94 23.55 0.15
CA GLU A 210 -4.58 24.53 -0.73
C GLU A 210 -5.24 23.81 -1.92
N VAL A 211 -6.27 24.44 -2.48
CA VAL A 211 -6.89 24.01 -3.75
C VAL A 211 -6.06 24.57 -4.90
N ASP A 212 -5.58 23.68 -5.78
CA ASP A 212 -4.77 24.04 -6.95
C ASP A 212 -5.46 23.59 -8.25
N PRO A 213 -6.26 24.45 -8.90
CA PRO A 213 -6.98 24.10 -10.11
C PRO A 213 -6.08 23.67 -11.28
N SER A 214 -4.80 24.09 -11.32
CA SER A 214 -3.89 23.73 -12.42
C SER A 214 -3.67 22.22 -12.53
N LEU A 215 -3.74 21.50 -11.40
CA LEU A 215 -3.65 20.04 -11.38
C LEU A 215 -4.79 19.36 -12.14
N LEU A 216 -5.98 19.94 -12.11
CA LEU A 216 -7.13 19.40 -12.84
C LEU A 216 -7.00 19.61 -14.35
N ASP A 217 -6.49 20.76 -14.78
CA ASP A 217 -6.25 21.05 -16.20
C ASP A 217 -5.23 20.08 -16.80
N GLU A 218 -4.15 19.81 -16.08
CA GLU A 218 -3.13 18.83 -16.46
C GLU A 218 -3.72 17.42 -16.56
N TYR A 219 -4.52 17.02 -15.56
CA TYR A 219 -5.15 15.70 -15.51
C TYR A 219 -6.14 15.51 -16.66
N ASN A 220 -7.06 16.47 -16.88
CA ASN A 220 -8.06 16.41 -17.95
C ASN A 220 -7.38 16.30 -19.32
N THR A 221 -6.31 17.08 -19.55
CA THR A 221 -5.57 17.04 -20.82
C THR A 221 -4.88 15.69 -21.02
N GLY A 222 -4.22 15.16 -19.97
CA GLY A 222 -3.45 13.92 -20.07
C GLY A 222 -4.31 12.66 -20.18
N ASN A 223 -5.55 12.69 -19.68
CA ASN A 223 -6.44 11.52 -19.64
C ASN A 223 -7.66 11.64 -20.59
N GLU A 224 -7.71 12.71 -21.38
CA GLU A 224 -8.84 12.99 -22.29
C GLU A 224 -10.19 12.99 -21.53
N THR A 225 -10.19 13.57 -20.31
CA THR A 225 -11.37 13.74 -19.48
C THR A 225 -11.82 15.20 -19.42
N ASP A 226 -13.01 15.44 -18.91
CA ASP A 226 -13.56 16.78 -18.76
C ASP A 226 -14.24 16.96 -17.39
N HIS A 227 -13.61 16.43 -16.36
CA HIS A 227 -14.06 16.62 -14.99
C HIS A 227 -14.17 18.10 -14.64
N ALA A 228 -15.25 18.46 -13.96
CA ALA A 228 -15.47 19.83 -13.51
C ALA A 228 -14.73 20.09 -12.19
N LEU A 229 -14.25 21.31 -12.00
CA LEU A 229 -13.79 21.74 -10.68
C LEU A 229 -14.97 21.72 -9.69
N LEU A 230 -14.77 21.17 -8.50
CA LEU A 230 -15.81 21.20 -7.46
C LEU A 230 -16.10 22.67 -7.08
N PRO A 231 -17.36 23.14 -7.15
CA PRO A 231 -17.69 24.54 -6.86
C PRO A 231 -17.32 24.95 -5.42
N GLU A 232 -16.72 26.12 -5.25
CA GLU A 232 -16.26 26.61 -3.94
C GLU A 232 -17.37 26.65 -2.88
N ASN A 233 -18.60 26.91 -3.28
CA ASN A 233 -19.76 26.93 -2.37
C ASN A 233 -20.33 25.54 -2.05
N ALA A 234 -19.78 24.47 -2.65
CA ALA A 234 -20.24 23.11 -2.48
C ALA A 234 -19.38 22.29 -1.51
N TYR A 235 -18.29 22.85 -1.00
CA TYR A 235 -17.44 22.13 -0.04
C TYR A 235 -16.87 23.03 1.05
N THR A 236 -16.39 22.39 2.13
CA THR A 236 -15.54 23.00 3.15
C THR A 236 -14.41 22.04 3.53
N LEU A 237 -13.23 22.60 3.77
CA LEU A 237 -12.11 21.87 4.35
C LEU A 237 -12.07 22.12 5.85
N SER A 238 -11.79 21.11 6.66
CA SER A 238 -11.59 21.30 8.09
C SER A 238 -10.44 22.28 8.34
N GLY A 239 -10.62 23.20 9.30
CA GLY A 239 -9.62 24.22 9.63
C GLY A 239 -9.24 25.12 8.45
N ASP A 240 -10.11 25.30 7.46
CA ASP A 240 -9.83 26.08 6.24
C ASP A 240 -8.55 25.62 5.53
N GLY A 241 -8.29 24.29 5.51
CA GLY A 241 -7.09 23.70 4.93
C GLY A 241 -5.89 23.62 5.87
N ILE A 242 -6.03 24.05 7.11
CA ILE A 242 -4.99 23.89 8.14
C ILE A 242 -5.18 22.54 8.84
N VAL A 243 -4.13 21.71 8.82
CA VAL A 243 -4.09 20.39 9.44
C VAL A 243 -3.15 20.43 10.65
N PRO A 244 -3.69 20.50 11.89
CA PRO A 244 -2.88 20.62 13.10
C PRO A 244 -2.33 19.25 13.54
N PHE A 245 -1.02 19.14 13.66
CA PHE A 245 -0.32 18.03 14.27
C PHE A 245 -0.05 18.29 15.75
N THR A 246 -0.23 17.25 16.57
CA THR A 246 0.11 17.27 18.00
C THR A 246 0.99 16.05 18.31
N PRO A 247 1.78 16.09 19.41
CA PRO A 247 2.61 14.96 19.80
C PRO A 247 1.86 13.63 19.82
N GLU A 248 2.58 12.55 19.52
CA GLU A 248 2.13 11.15 19.43
C GLU A 248 1.34 10.80 18.15
N TYR A 249 0.83 11.78 17.41
CA TYR A 249 0.09 11.54 16.16
C TYR A 249 0.96 11.86 14.95
N SER A 250 1.31 10.83 14.18
CA SER A 250 2.05 10.95 12.92
C SER A 250 1.14 10.99 11.68
N LEU A 251 -0.16 10.86 11.87
CA LEU A 251 -1.20 10.95 10.85
C LEU A 251 -2.33 11.84 11.35
N LYS A 252 -2.83 12.71 10.48
CA LYS A 252 -4.00 13.55 10.71
C LYS A 252 -4.90 13.56 9.49
N ASP A 253 -6.17 13.30 9.70
CA ASP A 253 -7.19 13.40 8.66
C ASP A 253 -7.59 14.87 8.47
N MET A 254 -7.52 15.34 7.23
CA MET A 254 -8.23 16.53 6.81
C MET A 254 -9.64 16.12 6.37
N GLU A 255 -10.66 16.65 7.02
CA GLU A 255 -12.04 16.39 6.63
C GLU A 255 -12.44 17.31 5.47
N ILE A 256 -13.10 16.72 4.47
CA ILE A 256 -13.71 17.37 3.31
C ILE A 256 -15.21 17.16 3.42
N ASN A 257 -15.97 18.21 3.65
CA ASN A 257 -17.43 18.14 3.68
C ASN A 257 -17.98 18.69 2.37
N VAL A 258 -18.82 17.92 1.69
CA VAL A 258 -19.43 18.28 0.40
C VAL A 258 -20.95 18.40 0.56
N ASP A 259 -21.48 19.58 0.25
CA ASP A 259 -22.92 19.88 0.20
C ASP A 259 -23.46 19.53 -1.19
N ARG A 260 -24.07 18.36 -1.32
CA ARG A 260 -24.63 17.90 -2.60
C ARG A 260 -25.84 18.70 -3.09
N THR A 261 -26.50 19.49 -2.21
CA THR A 261 -27.60 20.38 -2.64
C THR A 261 -27.11 21.51 -3.55
N LYS A 262 -25.81 21.76 -3.59
CA LYS A 262 -25.14 22.73 -4.45
C LYS A 262 -24.60 22.11 -5.75
N LEU A 263 -24.77 20.79 -5.94
CA LEU A 263 -24.28 20.07 -7.10
C LEU A 263 -25.43 19.63 -8.00
N VAL A 264 -25.17 19.49 -9.28
CA VAL A 264 -25.92 18.68 -10.23
C VAL A 264 -25.24 17.36 -10.44
N TYR A 265 -25.92 16.34 -10.97
CA TYR A 265 -25.26 15.08 -11.27
C TYR A 265 -24.08 15.31 -12.23
N GLY A 266 -22.92 14.78 -11.88
CA GLY A 266 -21.69 15.02 -12.63
C GLY A 266 -20.44 14.51 -11.94
N ASN A 267 -19.34 14.58 -12.67
CA ASN A 267 -18.00 14.23 -12.18
C ASN A 267 -17.23 15.51 -11.84
N TYR A 268 -16.87 15.64 -10.59
CA TYR A 268 -16.14 16.77 -10.04
C TYR A 268 -14.79 16.33 -9.51
N VAL A 269 -13.84 17.27 -9.43
CA VAL A 269 -12.56 17.07 -8.78
C VAL A 269 -12.27 18.24 -7.86
N LEU A 270 -11.82 17.94 -6.65
CA LEU A 270 -11.19 18.88 -5.73
C LEU A 270 -9.68 18.63 -5.79
N PRO A 271 -8.92 19.44 -6.53
CA PRO A 271 -7.49 19.28 -6.66
C PRO A 271 -6.79 19.93 -5.46
N LEU A 272 -6.10 19.13 -4.66
CA LEU A 272 -5.49 19.53 -3.41
C LEU A 272 -3.97 19.46 -3.48
N ARG A 273 -3.30 20.46 -2.93
CA ARG A 273 -1.85 20.52 -2.78
C ARG A 273 -1.47 20.82 -1.33
N LEU A 274 -0.59 19.98 -0.78
CA LEU A 274 0.07 20.26 0.48
C LEU A 274 1.25 21.21 0.18
N THR A 275 1.17 22.44 0.70
CA THR A 275 2.07 23.54 0.32
C THR A 275 3.12 23.86 1.36
N GLY A 276 2.90 23.52 2.64
CA GLY A 276 3.87 23.82 3.68
C GLY A 276 3.52 23.24 5.04
N CYS A 277 4.49 23.38 5.96
CA CYS A 277 4.31 23.16 7.38
C CYS A 277 5.07 24.20 8.21
N THR A 278 4.62 24.43 9.44
CA THR A 278 5.23 25.42 10.34
C THR A 278 6.43 24.88 11.13
N GLN A 279 6.65 23.54 11.11
CA GLN A 279 7.79 22.93 11.80
C GLN A 279 9.08 23.16 11.01
N GLN A 280 10.02 23.87 11.61
CA GLN A 280 11.32 24.11 11.01
C GLN A 280 12.10 22.81 10.81
N GLY A 281 12.76 22.67 9.67
CA GLY A 281 13.55 21.47 9.32
C GLY A 281 12.74 20.35 8.68
N PHE A 282 11.40 20.43 8.65
CA PHE A 282 10.56 19.50 7.92
C PHE A 282 10.32 20.02 6.50
N VAL A 283 10.14 19.12 5.57
CA VAL A 283 9.86 19.45 4.17
C VAL A 283 8.57 18.81 3.71
N ILE A 284 7.99 19.35 2.66
CA ILE A 284 6.89 18.71 1.96
C ILE A 284 7.48 17.78 0.89
N ASP A 285 7.03 16.54 0.86
CA ASP A 285 7.40 15.56 -0.16
C ASP A 285 6.84 15.99 -1.52
N ALA A 286 7.72 16.33 -2.46
CA ALA A 286 7.34 16.86 -3.77
C ALA A 286 6.62 15.82 -4.66
N GLU A 287 6.82 14.52 -4.40
CA GLU A 287 6.18 13.45 -5.18
C GLU A 287 4.82 13.05 -4.62
N LYS A 288 4.56 13.39 -3.33
CA LYS A 288 3.36 12.98 -2.61
C LYS A 288 2.56 14.14 -2.03
N ASN A 289 2.72 15.33 -2.57
CA ASN A 289 2.07 16.54 -2.06
C ASN A 289 0.80 16.94 -2.81
N THR A 290 0.35 16.14 -3.77
CA THR A 290 -0.85 16.42 -4.55
C THR A 290 -1.84 15.27 -4.52
N CYS A 291 -3.14 15.61 -4.49
CA CYS A 291 -4.24 14.68 -4.56
C CYS A 291 -5.36 15.28 -5.41
N LEU A 292 -5.83 14.56 -6.40
CA LEU A 292 -7.02 14.87 -7.18
C LEU A 292 -8.20 14.11 -6.55
N TYR A 293 -8.96 14.77 -5.68
CA TYR A 293 -10.07 14.16 -4.98
C TYR A 293 -11.31 14.16 -5.88
N GLY A 294 -11.50 13.06 -6.63
CA GLY A 294 -12.60 12.86 -7.56
C GLY A 294 -13.91 12.57 -6.83
N ILE A 295 -14.97 13.23 -7.23
CA ILE A 295 -16.31 13.13 -6.64
C ILE A 295 -17.32 12.94 -7.77
N SER A 296 -17.90 11.75 -7.88
CA SER A 296 -18.99 11.45 -8.80
C SER A 296 -20.31 11.55 -8.05
N TYR A 297 -21.07 12.61 -8.31
CA TYR A 297 -22.43 12.74 -7.80
C TYR A 297 -23.41 12.16 -8.81
N VAL A 298 -24.04 11.04 -8.44
CA VAL A 298 -24.88 10.24 -9.34
C VAL A 298 -26.30 10.12 -8.79
N PRO A 299 -27.32 9.97 -9.66
CA PRO A 299 -28.65 9.61 -9.19
C PRO A 299 -28.61 8.24 -8.51
N ASP A 300 -29.46 8.04 -7.49
CA ASP A 300 -29.65 6.69 -6.95
C ASP A 300 -30.13 5.73 -8.05
N LYS A 301 -29.66 4.48 -8.00
CA LYS A 301 -29.94 3.47 -9.01
C LYS A 301 -31.43 3.21 -9.20
N SER A 302 -32.25 3.35 -8.15
CA SER A 302 -33.70 3.19 -8.20
C SER A 302 -34.40 4.23 -9.09
N LYS A 303 -33.75 5.36 -9.37
CA LYS A 303 -34.25 6.43 -10.24
C LYS A 303 -33.99 6.19 -11.72
N LEU A 304 -33.08 5.27 -12.05
CA LEU A 304 -32.82 4.89 -13.42
C LEU A 304 -33.95 4.00 -13.95
N LYS A 305 -34.34 4.22 -15.21
CA LYS A 305 -35.37 3.47 -15.91
C LYS A 305 -34.74 2.50 -16.91
N ASP A 306 -35.30 1.30 -17.02
CA ASP A 306 -34.91 0.33 -18.04
C ASP A 306 -35.15 0.92 -19.44
N VAL A 307 -34.18 0.79 -20.31
CA VAL A 307 -34.32 1.10 -21.74
C VAL A 307 -34.90 -0.13 -22.44
N ALA A 308 -36.04 -0.01 -23.07
CA ALA A 308 -36.61 -1.08 -23.91
C ALA A 308 -35.82 -1.15 -25.22
N LEU A 309 -34.65 -1.82 -25.14
CA LEU A 309 -33.71 -1.95 -26.25
C LEU A 309 -34.32 -2.77 -27.40
N THR A 310 -34.04 -2.34 -28.62
CA THR A 310 -34.35 -3.07 -29.85
C THR A 310 -33.09 -3.18 -30.71
N VAL A 311 -33.02 -4.16 -31.58
CA VAL A 311 -31.85 -4.37 -32.46
C VAL A 311 -31.54 -3.12 -33.30
N ASN A 312 -32.56 -2.34 -33.70
CA ASN A 312 -32.37 -1.12 -34.48
C ASN A 312 -31.68 0.00 -33.68
N MET A 313 -31.64 -0.08 -32.37
CA MET A 313 -30.91 0.85 -31.50
C MET A 313 -29.46 0.48 -31.34
N LEU A 314 -29.05 -0.73 -31.74
CA LEU A 314 -27.70 -1.24 -31.61
C LEU A 314 -26.92 -1.10 -32.91
N SER A 315 -25.65 -0.72 -32.81
CA SER A 315 -24.68 -0.74 -33.91
C SER A 315 -23.31 -1.15 -33.41
N SER A 316 -22.45 -1.61 -34.33
CA SER A 316 -21.07 -1.95 -34.06
C SER A 316 -20.24 -1.72 -35.31
N ASN A 317 -18.97 -1.30 -35.15
CA ASN A 317 -18.00 -1.22 -36.24
C ASN A 317 -17.48 -2.60 -36.66
N ALA A 318 -17.68 -3.62 -35.84
CA ALA A 318 -17.05 -4.91 -35.98
C ALA A 318 -18.02 -6.05 -35.63
N VAL A 319 -18.85 -6.46 -36.60
CA VAL A 319 -19.73 -7.63 -36.46
C VAL A 319 -19.08 -8.81 -37.22
N GLU A 320 -18.95 -9.96 -36.57
CA GLU A 320 -18.45 -11.18 -37.20
C GLU A 320 -19.44 -11.64 -38.28
N PRO A 321 -19.01 -11.81 -39.57
CA PRO A 321 -19.95 -12.17 -40.65
C PRO A 321 -20.55 -13.58 -40.55
N SER A 322 -19.86 -14.50 -39.88
CA SER A 322 -20.21 -15.93 -39.84
C SER A 322 -20.95 -16.35 -38.59
N GLU A 323 -20.90 -15.57 -37.51
CA GLU A 323 -21.52 -15.91 -36.24
C GLU A 323 -21.83 -14.68 -35.38
N GLY A 324 -22.81 -14.77 -34.49
CA GLY A 324 -22.99 -13.83 -33.40
C GLY A 324 -23.48 -12.45 -33.79
N SER A 325 -24.76 -12.29 -34.12
CA SER A 325 -25.37 -11.01 -34.46
C SER A 325 -25.70 -10.15 -33.26
N LEU A 326 -25.88 -8.80 -33.46
CA LEU A 326 -26.37 -7.87 -32.44
C LEU A 326 -27.73 -8.23 -31.85
N ALA A 327 -28.58 -9.00 -32.62
CA ALA A 327 -29.89 -9.45 -32.12
C ALA A 327 -29.76 -10.38 -30.91
N ASN A 328 -28.69 -11.15 -30.85
CA ASN A 328 -28.43 -12.12 -29.78
C ASN A 328 -28.11 -11.44 -28.43
N LEU A 329 -27.86 -10.15 -28.43
CA LEU A 329 -27.71 -9.37 -27.18
C LEU A 329 -29.04 -9.14 -26.45
N LEU A 330 -30.19 -9.38 -27.12
CA LEU A 330 -31.49 -8.98 -26.64
C LEU A 330 -32.53 -10.12 -26.69
N ASP A 331 -32.12 -11.36 -27.00
CA ASP A 331 -33.05 -12.49 -27.20
C ASP A 331 -33.39 -13.24 -25.91
N GLY A 332 -32.67 -12.99 -24.82
CA GLY A 332 -32.89 -13.63 -23.53
C GLY A 332 -32.32 -15.04 -23.42
N ASP A 333 -31.50 -15.47 -24.40
CA ASP A 333 -30.87 -16.78 -24.44
C ASP A 333 -29.36 -16.66 -24.25
N VAL A 334 -28.86 -16.95 -23.06
CA VAL A 334 -27.42 -16.87 -22.71
C VAL A 334 -26.56 -17.86 -23.52
N GLU A 335 -27.14 -18.77 -24.29
CA GLU A 335 -26.41 -19.68 -25.17
C GLU A 335 -26.12 -19.03 -26.54
N THR A 336 -26.88 -18.02 -26.93
CA THR A 336 -26.58 -17.18 -28.09
C THR A 336 -25.68 -16.01 -27.68
N TYR A 337 -25.07 -15.32 -28.63
CA TYR A 337 -24.13 -14.25 -28.34
C TYR A 337 -23.91 -13.32 -29.52
N PHE A 338 -23.50 -12.12 -29.27
CA PHE A 338 -22.84 -11.20 -30.19
C PHE A 338 -21.35 -11.51 -30.19
N HIS A 339 -20.73 -11.62 -31.39
CA HIS A 339 -19.29 -11.76 -31.57
C HIS A 339 -18.76 -10.57 -32.38
N SER A 340 -17.83 -9.81 -31.81
CA SER A 340 -17.14 -8.81 -32.61
C SER A 340 -16.16 -9.48 -33.59
N ALA A 341 -15.85 -8.83 -34.73
CA ALA A 341 -15.15 -9.43 -35.85
C ALA A 341 -13.80 -10.06 -35.44
N TRP A 342 -13.59 -11.32 -35.82
CA TRP A 342 -12.31 -12.02 -35.65
C TRP A 342 -11.77 -12.57 -36.97
N SER A 343 -12.66 -12.86 -37.94
CA SER A 343 -12.29 -13.43 -39.24
C SER A 343 -11.97 -12.37 -40.29
N VAL A 344 -12.38 -11.12 -40.06
CA VAL A 344 -12.13 -9.95 -40.91
C VAL A 344 -11.41 -8.87 -40.12
N ALA A 345 -10.48 -8.20 -40.79
CA ALA A 345 -9.75 -7.08 -40.18
C ALA A 345 -10.66 -5.85 -40.06
N VAL A 346 -10.72 -5.27 -38.87
CA VAL A 346 -11.37 -3.99 -38.61
C VAL A 346 -10.35 -3.05 -37.99
N GLU A 347 -10.31 -1.80 -38.48
CA GLU A 347 -9.39 -0.78 -37.97
C GLU A 347 -9.88 -0.24 -36.61
N GLY A 348 -8.97 -0.12 -35.66
CA GLY A 348 -9.24 0.37 -34.31
C GLY A 348 -9.83 -0.66 -33.36
N TYR A 349 -10.30 -0.18 -32.21
CA TYR A 349 -10.95 -1.01 -31.22
C TYR A 349 -12.40 -1.33 -31.62
N HIS A 350 -12.87 -2.48 -31.18
CA HIS A 350 -14.23 -2.92 -31.44
C HIS A 350 -15.19 -2.34 -30.37
N TYR A 351 -16.37 -1.93 -30.82
CA TYR A 351 -17.37 -1.36 -29.91
C TYR A 351 -18.80 -1.81 -30.25
N VAL A 352 -19.68 -1.64 -29.25
CA VAL A 352 -21.12 -1.62 -29.42
C VAL A 352 -21.62 -0.21 -29.08
N GLU A 353 -22.51 0.34 -29.91
CA GLU A 353 -23.21 1.59 -29.65
C GLU A 353 -24.69 1.33 -29.39
N VAL A 354 -25.28 2.17 -28.54
CA VAL A 354 -26.68 2.20 -28.24
C VAL A 354 -27.24 3.59 -28.54
N ALA A 355 -28.17 3.70 -29.50
CA ALA A 355 -28.88 4.93 -29.76
C ALA A 355 -30.13 5.00 -28.88
N LEU A 356 -30.18 5.97 -27.97
CA LEU A 356 -31.28 6.14 -27.02
C LEU A 356 -32.49 6.91 -27.65
N PRO A 357 -33.72 6.61 -27.21
CA PRO A 357 -34.89 7.32 -27.69
C PRO A 357 -34.96 8.74 -27.16
N ALA A 358 -34.32 9.05 -26.03
CA ALA A 358 -34.27 10.35 -25.40
C ALA A 358 -32.87 10.64 -24.86
N GLU A 359 -32.57 11.90 -24.61
CA GLU A 359 -31.38 12.38 -23.97
C GLU A 359 -31.30 11.88 -22.52
N SER A 360 -30.11 11.51 -22.08
CA SER A 360 -29.78 11.20 -20.68
C SER A 360 -28.41 11.76 -20.31
N SER A 361 -28.12 11.84 -19.03
CA SER A 361 -26.79 12.18 -18.47
C SER A 361 -26.26 11.15 -17.50
N ALA A 362 -27.03 10.10 -17.22
CA ALA A 362 -26.58 9.02 -16.34
C ALA A 362 -27.06 7.66 -16.87
N LEU A 363 -26.25 6.63 -16.64
CA LEU A 363 -26.54 5.27 -17.05
C LEU A 363 -26.00 4.23 -16.07
N SER A 364 -26.58 3.05 -16.12
CA SER A 364 -25.96 1.79 -15.72
C SER A 364 -26.25 0.73 -16.78
N PHE A 365 -25.42 -0.29 -16.89
CA PHE A 365 -25.63 -1.36 -17.85
C PHE A 365 -25.24 -2.71 -17.27
N THR A 366 -25.76 -3.74 -17.90
CA THR A 366 -25.47 -5.14 -17.56
C THR A 366 -25.09 -5.87 -18.84
N TYR A 367 -24.07 -6.73 -18.77
CA TYR A 367 -23.79 -7.69 -19.82
C TYR A 367 -23.51 -9.06 -19.24
N THR A 368 -23.73 -10.11 -20.04
CA THR A 368 -23.40 -11.49 -19.68
C THR A 368 -22.33 -12.03 -20.63
N THR A 369 -21.34 -12.72 -20.08
CA THR A 369 -20.29 -13.37 -20.86
C THR A 369 -20.82 -14.59 -21.61
N ARG A 370 -20.16 -14.96 -22.72
CA ARG A 370 -20.50 -16.15 -23.49
C ARG A 370 -20.47 -17.42 -22.65
N SER A 371 -21.44 -18.33 -22.88
CA SER A 371 -21.65 -19.53 -22.07
C SER A 371 -20.49 -20.54 -22.07
N SER A 372 -19.83 -20.74 -23.21
CA SER A 372 -18.86 -21.82 -23.40
C SER A 372 -17.39 -21.35 -23.48
N ASN A 373 -17.14 -20.05 -23.57
CA ASN A 373 -15.80 -19.49 -23.78
C ASN A 373 -15.70 -18.07 -23.25
N GLY A 374 -15.57 -17.94 -21.94
CA GLY A 374 -15.38 -16.63 -21.27
C GLY A 374 -14.05 -15.95 -21.60
N ASN A 375 -13.12 -16.62 -22.33
CA ASN A 375 -11.80 -16.05 -22.62
C ASN A 375 -11.84 -14.87 -23.60
N ALA A 376 -12.92 -14.69 -24.36
CA ALA A 376 -13.16 -13.49 -25.16
C ALA A 376 -13.87 -12.36 -24.39
N ALA A 377 -13.89 -12.46 -23.06
CA ALA A 377 -14.47 -11.45 -22.18
C ALA A 377 -13.63 -10.16 -22.21
N PRO A 378 -14.26 -8.97 -22.12
CA PRO A 378 -13.56 -7.72 -21.95
C PRO A 378 -12.70 -7.69 -20.67
N ALA A 379 -11.53 -7.09 -20.75
CA ALA A 379 -10.68 -6.76 -19.61
C ALA A 379 -10.57 -5.23 -19.39
N GLU A 380 -10.93 -4.45 -20.39
CA GLU A 380 -11.07 -2.99 -20.27
C GLU A 380 -12.18 -2.53 -21.24
N ILE A 381 -13.10 -1.70 -20.73
CA ILE A 381 -14.18 -1.09 -21.49
C ILE A 381 -14.14 0.42 -21.26
N ILE A 382 -14.02 1.21 -22.32
CA ILE A 382 -14.24 2.66 -22.29
C ILE A 382 -15.70 2.93 -22.63
N ILE A 383 -16.38 3.73 -21.82
CA ILE A 383 -17.76 4.16 -22.01
C ILE A 383 -17.73 5.64 -22.40
N GLU A 384 -18.35 5.95 -23.52
CA GLU A 384 -18.41 7.31 -24.06
C GLU A 384 -19.83 7.68 -24.44
N GLY A 385 -20.18 8.96 -24.29
CA GLY A 385 -21.47 9.51 -24.65
C GLY A 385 -21.37 10.54 -25.76
N SER A 386 -22.37 10.59 -26.63
CA SER A 386 -22.46 11.57 -27.72
C SER A 386 -23.90 12.04 -27.95
N MET A 387 -24.07 13.29 -28.38
CA MET A 387 -25.35 13.83 -28.82
C MET A 387 -25.56 13.68 -30.33
N ASP A 388 -24.49 13.60 -31.12
CA ASP A 388 -24.49 13.68 -32.59
C ASP A 388 -23.92 12.42 -33.28
N GLY A 389 -23.33 11.49 -32.52
CA GLY A 389 -22.67 10.29 -33.03
C GLY A 389 -21.30 10.56 -33.68
N VAL A 390 -20.80 11.79 -33.58
CA VAL A 390 -19.50 12.21 -34.14
C VAL A 390 -18.53 12.58 -33.03
N SER A 391 -18.98 13.45 -32.13
CA SER A 391 -18.19 13.92 -30.99
C SER A 391 -18.56 13.12 -29.75
N PHE A 392 -17.62 12.35 -29.24
CA PHE A 392 -17.81 11.54 -28.05
C PHE A 392 -17.05 12.14 -26.86
N SER A 393 -17.69 12.14 -25.69
CA SER A 393 -17.08 12.49 -24.40
C SER A 393 -17.02 11.26 -23.51
N LYS A 394 -15.89 11.04 -22.86
CA LYS A 394 -15.69 9.91 -21.96
C LYS A 394 -16.59 10.00 -20.74
N ILE A 395 -17.35 8.95 -20.46
CA ILE A 395 -18.16 8.79 -19.25
C ILE A 395 -17.37 8.04 -18.17
N GLY A 396 -16.62 7.00 -18.57
CA GLY A 396 -15.82 6.22 -17.64
C GLY A 396 -15.00 5.14 -18.31
N THR A 397 -14.15 4.50 -17.52
CA THR A 397 -13.36 3.32 -17.91
C THR A 397 -13.59 2.24 -16.86
N LEU A 398 -13.82 1.02 -17.30
CA LEU A 398 -13.89 -0.17 -16.46
C LEU A 398 -12.69 -1.05 -16.80
N ASP A 399 -11.77 -1.24 -15.88
CA ASP A 399 -10.51 -1.98 -16.05
C ASP A 399 -10.27 -3.03 -14.94
N SER A 400 -11.25 -3.18 -14.05
CA SER A 400 -11.18 -4.11 -12.93
C SER A 400 -12.56 -4.71 -12.61
N GLY A 401 -12.57 -5.90 -11.99
CA GLY A 401 -13.80 -6.56 -11.58
C GLY A 401 -14.67 -7.09 -12.73
N LEU A 402 -14.18 -7.07 -13.98
CA LEU A 402 -14.90 -7.62 -15.12
C LEU A 402 -14.83 -9.15 -15.12
N PRO A 403 -15.94 -9.85 -15.39
CA PRO A 403 -15.99 -11.31 -15.38
C PRO A 403 -15.21 -11.93 -16.55
N THR A 404 -14.53 -13.04 -16.28
CA THR A 404 -13.78 -13.81 -17.29
C THR A 404 -14.31 -15.23 -17.47
N GLY A 405 -15.16 -15.69 -16.57
CA GLY A 405 -15.84 -16.98 -16.68
C GLY A 405 -16.98 -16.96 -17.69
N GLY A 406 -17.55 -18.14 -17.98
CA GLY A 406 -18.72 -18.25 -18.86
C GLY A 406 -20.03 -18.08 -18.10
N LYS A 407 -21.03 -17.44 -18.71
CA LYS A 407 -22.36 -17.13 -18.11
C LYS A 407 -22.32 -16.25 -16.89
N GLU A 408 -21.28 -15.48 -16.74
CA GLU A 408 -21.16 -14.52 -15.65
C GLU A 408 -21.74 -13.18 -16.08
N THR A 409 -22.51 -12.57 -15.19
CA THR A 409 -23.14 -11.28 -15.44
C THR A 409 -22.37 -10.19 -14.70
N TYR A 410 -22.04 -9.14 -15.43
CA TYR A 410 -21.51 -7.88 -14.87
C TYR A 410 -22.62 -6.84 -14.83
N GLU A 411 -22.74 -6.14 -13.71
CA GLU A 411 -23.59 -4.99 -13.57
C GLU A 411 -22.76 -3.79 -13.16
N SER A 412 -22.80 -2.71 -13.95
CA SER A 412 -22.04 -1.50 -13.64
C SER A 412 -22.67 -0.70 -12.48
N GLN A 413 -21.82 0.09 -11.81
CA GLN A 413 -22.29 1.20 -11.00
C GLN A 413 -23.00 2.24 -11.90
N VAL A 414 -23.75 3.18 -11.29
CA VAL A 414 -24.26 4.33 -12.01
C VAL A 414 -23.11 5.24 -12.39
N MET A 415 -23.05 5.61 -13.66
CA MET A 415 -22.07 6.53 -14.22
C MET A 415 -22.78 7.77 -14.76
N VAL A 416 -22.12 8.92 -14.65
CA VAL A 416 -22.62 10.21 -15.14
C VAL A 416 -21.64 10.82 -16.14
N GLY A 417 -22.17 11.57 -17.08
CA GLY A 417 -21.38 12.28 -18.10
C GLY A 417 -22.12 13.50 -18.62
N LYS A 418 -21.55 14.15 -19.63
CA LYS A 418 -22.29 15.16 -20.41
C LYS A 418 -23.53 14.53 -21.01
N PRO A 419 -24.59 15.31 -21.32
CA PRO A 419 -25.76 14.80 -21.98
C PRO A 419 -25.45 13.99 -23.23
N PHE A 420 -26.11 12.84 -23.40
CA PHE A 420 -25.90 11.93 -24.52
C PHE A 420 -27.19 11.32 -25.03
N LYS A 421 -27.24 11.03 -26.34
CA LYS A 421 -28.23 10.19 -27.00
C LYS A 421 -27.65 8.90 -27.57
N ILE A 422 -26.37 8.84 -27.71
CA ILE A 422 -25.64 7.65 -28.17
C ILE A 422 -24.61 7.31 -27.11
N VAL A 423 -24.56 6.04 -26.71
CA VAL A 423 -23.55 5.52 -25.80
C VAL A 423 -22.74 4.49 -26.53
N ARG A 424 -21.42 4.62 -26.49
CA ARG A 424 -20.46 3.68 -27.06
C ARG A 424 -19.72 2.94 -25.95
N PHE A 425 -19.65 1.63 -26.10
CA PHE A 425 -18.92 0.70 -25.23
C PHE A 425 -17.76 0.12 -26.03
N THR A 426 -16.59 0.72 -25.91
CA THR A 426 -15.36 0.31 -26.62
C THR A 426 -14.55 -0.65 -25.80
N VAL A 427 -14.30 -1.86 -26.30
CA VAL A 427 -13.43 -2.84 -25.64
C VAL A 427 -12.00 -2.63 -26.13
N THR A 428 -11.13 -2.13 -25.24
CA THR A 428 -9.72 -1.80 -25.55
C THR A 428 -8.77 -2.92 -25.15
N LYS A 429 -9.18 -3.76 -24.18
CA LYS A 429 -8.44 -4.96 -23.78
C LYS A 429 -9.38 -6.14 -23.61
N ASN A 430 -8.88 -7.31 -23.96
CA ASN A 430 -9.54 -8.60 -23.78
C ASN A 430 -8.72 -9.45 -22.80
N ALA A 431 -9.38 -10.30 -22.04
CA ALA A 431 -8.74 -11.17 -21.02
C ALA A 431 -7.62 -12.08 -21.58
N THR A 432 -7.65 -12.39 -22.87
CA THR A 432 -6.63 -13.22 -23.55
C THR A 432 -5.69 -12.43 -24.45
N GLY A 433 -5.85 -11.12 -24.54
CA GLY A 433 -5.10 -10.26 -25.45
C GLY A 433 -5.59 -10.33 -26.92
N ALA A 434 -6.75 -10.95 -27.19
CA ALA A 434 -7.39 -10.89 -28.49
C ALA A 434 -7.95 -9.50 -28.78
N ASN A 435 -8.11 -9.15 -30.04
CA ASN A 435 -8.68 -7.87 -30.48
C ASN A 435 -10.21 -7.90 -30.65
N TYR A 436 -10.87 -8.97 -30.23
CA TYR A 436 -12.32 -9.16 -30.31
C TYR A 436 -12.90 -9.49 -28.94
N PHE A 437 -14.21 -9.30 -28.79
CA PHE A 437 -14.95 -9.63 -27.57
C PHE A 437 -16.30 -10.27 -27.89
N VAL A 438 -16.89 -10.90 -26.88
CA VAL A 438 -18.16 -11.62 -27.00
C VAL A 438 -19.04 -11.33 -25.79
N TRP A 439 -20.29 -10.94 -26.06
CA TRP A 439 -21.35 -10.81 -25.04
C TRP A 439 -22.55 -11.67 -25.44
N SER A 440 -23.18 -12.34 -24.46
CA SER A 440 -24.43 -13.09 -24.69
C SER A 440 -25.65 -12.22 -24.52
N GLU A 441 -25.70 -11.42 -23.47
CA GLU A 441 -26.84 -10.55 -23.16
C GLU A 441 -26.37 -9.15 -22.83
N PHE A 442 -27.21 -8.17 -23.11
CA PHE A 442 -26.97 -6.77 -22.77
C PHE A 442 -28.26 -6.06 -22.38
N SER A 443 -28.21 -5.30 -21.31
CA SER A 443 -29.30 -4.40 -20.90
C SER A 443 -28.75 -3.09 -20.35
N MET A 444 -29.58 -2.06 -20.31
CA MET A 444 -29.17 -0.72 -19.92
C MET A 444 -30.30 -0.01 -19.21
N LYS A 445 -29.95 0.81 -18.22
CA LYS A 445 -30.84 1.77 -17.54
C LYS A 445 -30.27 3.16 -17.72
N VAL A 446 -31.17 4.16 -17.81
CA VAL A 446 -30.80 5.58 -17.91
C VAL A 446 -31.64 6.41 -16.96
N PHE A 447 -31.12 7.61 -16.60
CA PHE A 447 -31.82 8.58 -15.76
C PHE A 447 -32.78 9.46 -16.59
#